data_9da712bece3d1446e525c82f90321228
#
_entry.id   9da712bece3d1446e525c82f90321228
#
_cell.length_a   1.000
_cell.length_b   1.000
_cell.length_c   1.000
_cell.angle_alpha   90.00
_cell.angle_beta   90.00
_cell.angle_gamma   90.00
#
_symmetry.space_group_name_H-M   'P 1'
#
loop_
_entity.id
_entity.type
_entity.pdbx_description
1 polymer ?
#
loop_
_entity_poly.entity_id
_entity_poly.type
_entity_poly.pdbx_seq_one_letter_code
_entity_poly.pdbx_strand_id
1 'polypeptide(L)'
;ANGTRPPYDFLIETPNGLARVPVHRVIARIGATPPRKFVESCGIRFPSADPTALPELSPQYESNVPGLYVIGALGGYPLIKQAMNQGYEVVEYLLGRSIEPVDHPLLAQKFAKLPFGLDVNATLDLIQERVPLYRDVNKLMFREMVLGSEVHCPRPGEVIFRRNDYTNSFYVIVQGAVEIEVGGDDRQYRLTLTQGEFFGEMSLLSGRRRSGTAYAAANCVLVETPRREVAKLLASVDSVRRVLDQEFILRAIRAAFAPQVPAEQLRPIADAAQLRRFKADEVLFKEGDVADSLHLIRSGSVAITRMIGGREVVTSYVAAGNYVGEMGLIGGTRRTATVRANVPTETISLDAATFQNLLAANPALLAEVQQTVRQRLEANAQMQAQPDAGDLISFLMRQGLGEATDVLLIDESLCVGCDNCEKACAATHEGTSRLDRAAGPTFAHIHVPTSCRHCENPHCMKDCPPDAIHRDANGEVYIGDNCIGCGNCERNCPYGVIHMAAPPQPQPSLWRRLLRGGAPTAAAAMAEGGADVPKRAVKCDMCRDLDGGPACVRACPTGAALRVSPARFVELLNQSGRSA
;
A
#
# COMPACT_ATOMS: atom_id res chain seq x y z
N ALA A 1 -35.29 26.54 25.95
CA ALA A 1 -35.25 25.48 24.95
C ALA A 1 -36.40 24.53 25.27
N ASN A 2 -37.47 24.54 24.45
CA ASN A 2 -38.59 23.63 24.56
C ASN A 2 -38.11 22.21 24.29
N GLY A 3 -38.08 21.38 25.32
CA GLY A 3 -37.73 19.98 25.26
C GLY A 3 -38.81 19.14 24.57
N THR A 4 -38.97 19.28 23.28
CA THR A 4 -39.79 18.37 22.49
C THR A 4 -39.01 17.06 22.31
N ARG A 5 -39.62 15.97 22.74
CA ARG A 5 -39.09 14.61 22.59
C ARG A 5 -38.77 14.38 21.09
N PRO A 6 -37.61 13.80 20.72
CA PRO A 6 -37.28 13.48 19.34
C PRO A 6 -38.39 12.64 18.70
N PRO A 7 -38.91 13.01 17.51
CA PRO A 7 -40.06 12.34 16.90
C PRO A 7 -39.75 11.01 16.24
N TYR A 8 -38.47 10.68 16.07
CA TYR A 8 -38.04 9.48 15.34
C TYR A 8 -36.98 8.69 16.10
N ASP A 9 -37.07 7.37 16.01
CA ASP A 9 -36.01 6.46 16.45
C ASP A 9 -35.19 6.04 15.22
N PHE A 10 -33.91 6.37 15.20
CA PHE A 10 -32.96 5.89 14.20
C PHE A 10 -32.35 4.58 14.68
N LEU A 11 -32.49 3.50 13.89
CA LEU A 11 -31.95 2.20 14.19
C LEU A 11 -30.58 2.06 13.56
N ILE A 12 -29.58 1.75 14.36
CA ILE A 12 -28.20 1.51 13.92
C ILE A 12 -27.85 0.06 14.21
N GLU A 13 -27.43 -0.65 13.19
CA GLU A 13 -26.84 -1.97 13.35
C GLU A 13 -25.39 -1.82 13.83
N THR A 14 -25.08 -2.38 14.97
CA THR A 14 -23.76 -2.34 15.59
C THR A 14 -23.24 -3.76 15.81
N PRO A 15 -21.94 -3.97 16.01
CA PRO A 15 -21.40 -5.28 16.34
C PRO A 15 -22.08 -5.95 17.56
N ASN A 16 -22.68 -5.14 18.44
CA ASN A 16 -23.37 -5.59 19.66
C ASN A 16 -24.91 -5.70 19.48
N GLY A 17 -25.43 -5.61 18.25
CA GLY A 17 -26.84 -5.63 17.93
C GLY A 17 -27.42 -4.28 17.54
N LEU A 18 -28.78 -4.23 17.40
CA LEU A 18 -29.50 -3.02 17.00
C LEU A 18 -29.55 -2.00 18.14
N ALA A 19 -28.97 -0.83 17.91
CA ALA A 19 -29.09 0.32 18.81
C ALA A 19 -30.16 1.29 18.30
N ARG A 20 -31.00 1.83 19.21
CA ARG A 20 -32.00 2.88 18.93
C ARG A 20 -31.46 4.22 19.39
N VAL A 21 -31.41 5.19 18.49
CA VAL A 21 -31.00 6.56 18.80
C VAL A 21 -32.16 7.50 18.49
N PRO A 22 -32.74 8.17 19.50
CA PRO A 22 -33.82 9.14 19.29
C PRO A 22 -33.26 10.39 18.60
N VAL A 23 -33.83 10.76 17.46
CA VAL A 23 -33.33 11.86 16.61
C VAL A 23 -34.44 12.72 16.06
N HIS A 24 -34.19 14.02 15.89
CA HIS A 24 -35.08 14.92 15.15
C HIS A 24 -34.81 14.91 13.66
N ARG A 25 -33.56 14.74 13.27
CA ARG A 25 -33.10 14.67 11.86
C ARG A 25 -31.83 13.81 11.77
N VAL A 26 -31.67 13.13 10.67
CA VAL A 26 -30.44 12.41 10.31
C VAL A 26 -29.78 13.17 9.17
N ILE A 27 -28.53 13.57 9.36
CA ILE A 27 -27.68 14.14 8.30
C ILE A 27 -26.64 13.09 7.96
N ALA A 28 -26.84 12.41 6.83
CA ALA A 28 -25.88 11.42 6.32
C ALA A 28 -24.79 12.12 5.51
N ARG A 29 -23.55 12.09 6.00
CA ARG A 29 -22.34 12.51 5.27
C ARG A 29 -21.43 11.29 5.07
N ILE A 30 -21.92 10.32 4.31
CA ILE A 30 -21.21 9.04 4.04
C ILE A 30 -20.30 9.09 2.81
N GLY A 31 -20.01 10.28 2.28
CA GLY A 31 -19.36 10.48 1.00
C GLY A 31 -20.36 10.36 -0.16
N ALA A 32 -19.99 10.88 -1.32
CA ALA A 32 -20.76 10.71 -2.55
C ALA A 32 -20.07 9.64 -3.39
N THR A 33 -20.71 8.50 -3.57
CA THR A 33 -20.35 7.60 -4.67
C THR A 33 -20.99 8.15 -5.93
N PRO A 34 -20.23 8.40 -7.01
CA PRO A 34 -20.81 8.82 -8.28
C PRO A 34 -21.95 7.89 -8.69
N PRO A 35 -23.11 8.41 -9.15
CA PRO A 35 -24.27 7.59 -9.52
C PRO A 35 -24.02 6.87 -10.87
N ARG A 36 -22.99 6.03 -10.92
CA ARG A 36 -22.52 5.34 -12.13
C ARG A 36 -23.65 4.60 -12.84
N LYS A 37 -24.47 3.85 -12.11
CA LYS A 37 -25.62 3.12 -12.69
C LYS A 37 -26.59 4.02 -13.42
N PHE A 38 -26.83 5.23 -12.90
CA PHE A 38 -27.67 6.22 -13.57
C PHE A 38 -27.00 6.71 -14.86
N VAL A 39 -25.71 7.01 -14.80
CA VAL A 39 -24.94 7.47 -15.97
C VAL A 39 -24.88 6.39 -17.06
N GLU A 40 -24.67 5.12 -16.68
CA GLU A 40 -24.74 3.97 -17.58
C GLU A 40 -26.14 3.80 -18.19
N SER A 41 -27.21 4.06 -17.41
CA SER A 41 -28.59 4.01 -17.94
C SER A 41 -28.90 5.10 -18.97
N CYS A 42 -28.11 6.20 -18.99
CA CYS A 42 -28.12 7.20 -20.03
C CYS A 42 -27.35 6.80 -21.32
N GLY A 43 -26.80 5.60 -21.37
CA GLY A 43 -26.03 5.08 -22.51
C GLY A 43 -24.55 5.46 -22.51
N ILE A 44 -24.06 6.10 -21.46
CA ILE A 44 -22.64 6.46 -21.33
C ILE A 44 -21.81 5.21 -21.03
N ARG A 45 -20.72 5.04 -21.77
CA ARG A 45 -19.81 3.90 -21.63
C ARG A 45 -18.66 4.20 -20.67
N PHE A 46 -18.29 3.18 -19.94
CA PHE A 46 -17.08 3.14 -19.11
C PHE A 46 -16.15 2.03 -19.62
N PRO A 47 -14.85 2.22 -19.63
CA PRO A 47 -13.91 1.25 -20.18
C PRO A 47 -13.81 -0.05 -19.35
N SER A 48 -14.21 -0.04 -18.09
CA SER A 48 -14.18 -1.21 -17.22
C SER A 48 -15.28 -1.18 -16.15
N ALA A 49 -15.52 -2.33 -15.50
CA ALA A 49 -16.43 -2.45 -14.36
C ALA A 49 -15.85 -1.91 -13.03
N ASP A 50 -14.61 -1.49 -13.03
CA ASP A 50 -13.95 -0.91 -11.85
C ASP A 50 -14.69 0.36 -11.39
N PRO A 51 -15.06 0.48 -10.10
CA PRO A 51 -15.76 1.67 -9.60
C PRO A 51 -14.99 2.99 -9.77
N THR A 52 -13.68 2.93 -9.94
CA THR A 52 -12.80 4.09 -10.13
C THR A 52 -12.59 4.44 -11.60
N ALA A 53 -13.08 3.62 -12.54
CA ALA A 53 -12.98 3.88 -13.96
C ALA A 53 -13.78 5.15 -14.34
N LEU A 54 -13.21 5.96 -15.22
CA LEU A 54 -13.81 7.19 -15.73
C LEU A 54 -14.54 6.91 -17.05
N PRO A 55 -15.60 7.68 -17.39
CA PRO A 55 -16.27 7.55 -18.67
C PRO A 55 -15.37 8.02 -19.82
N GLU A 56 -15.63 7.50 -21.01
CA GLU A 56 -14.97 7.95 -22.23
C GLU A 56 -15.53 9.33 -22.64
N LEU A 57 -14.69 10.35 -22.60
CA LEU A 57 -15.05 11.73 -22.92
C LEU A 57 -14.15 12.32 -23.98
N SER A 58 -14.72 13.19 -24.82
CA SER A 58 -13.97 14.04 -25.74
C SER A 58 -13.20 15.14 -24.97
N PRO A 59 -12.24 15.84 -25.61
CA PRO A 59 -11.58 17.00 -25.02
C PRO A 59 -12.52 18.12 -24.59
N GLN A 60 -13.76 18.14 -25.11
CA GLN A 60 -14.82 19.10 -24.77
C GLN A 60 -15.83 18.53 -23.77
N TYR A 61 -15.49 17.41 -23.10
CA TYR A 61 -16.33 16.73 -22.09
C TYR A 61 -17.59 16.03 -22.65
N GLU A 62 -17.74 15.90 -23.95
CA GLU A 62 -18.85 15.17 -24.58
C GLU A 62 -18.61 13.66 -24.45
N SER A 63 -19.66 12.94 -24.06
CA SER A 63 -19.62 11.47 -23.93
C SER A 63 -19.77 10.78 -25.30
N ASN A 64 -19.78 9.44 -25.29
CA ASN A 64 -20.14 8.65 -26.46
C ASN A 64 -21.59 8.84 -26.92
N VAL A 65 -22.43 9.52 -26.13
CA VAL A 65 -23.80 9.89 -26.49
C VAL A 65 -23.80 11.34 -26.97
N PRO A 66 -24.07 11.61 -28.26
CA PRO A 66 -24.04 12.97 -28.81
C PRO A 66 -24.95 13.94 -28.04
N GLY A 67 -24.42 15.13 -27.73
CA GLY A 67 -25.14 16.17 -26.98
C GLY A 67 -25.17 15.94 -25.46
N LEU A 68 -24.58 14.85 -24.96
CA LEU A 68 -24.50 14.55 -23.52
C LEU A 68 -23.10 14.75 -22.99
N TYR A 69 -22.92 15.75 -22.15
CA TYR A 69 -21.63 16.16 -21.56
C TYR A 69 -21.54 15.70 -20.11
N VAL A 70 -20.36 15.25 -19.69
CA VAL A 70 -20.09 14.78 -18.33
C VAL A 70 -18.96 15.59 -17.73
N ILE A 71 -19.24 16.25 -16.60
CA ILE A 71 -18.29 17.12 -15.91
C ILE A 71 -18.19 16.78 -14.42
N GLY A 72 -17.22 17.36 -13.74
CA GLY A 72 -17.03 17.22 -12.30
C GLY A 72 -16.64 15.80 -11.87
N ALA A 73 -17.12 15.38 -10.71
CA ALA A 73 -16.71 14.12 -10.09
C ALA A 73 -16.95 12.88 -10.97
N LEU A 74 -18.00 12.88 -11.79
CA LEU A 74 -18.31 11.81 -12.75
C LEU A 74 -17.29 11.72 -13.90
N GLY A 75 -16.71 12.86 -14.30
CA GLY A 75 -15.66 12.93 -15.30
C GLY A 75 -14.25 12.78 -14.72
N GLY A 76 -14.12 12.48 -13.41
CA GLY A 76 -12.82 12.31 -12.76
C GLY A 76 -12.33 13.54 -11.99
N TYR A 77 -13.10 14.62 -11.93
CA TYR A 77 -12.73 15.90 -11.31
C TYR A 77 -13.49 16.12 -9.99
N PRO A 78 -12.98 15.62 -8.85
CA PRO A 78 -13.74 15.61 -7.60
C PRO A 78 -13.86 16.98 -6.92
N LEU A 79 -13.10 17.99 -7.38
CA LEU A 79 -13.13 19.33 -6.79
C LEU A 79 -14.24 20.19 -7.38
N ILE A 80 -15.03 20.82 -6.51
CA ILE A 80 -16.14 21.71 -6.91
C ILE A 80 -15.68 22.80 -7.87
N LYS A 81 -14.52 23.42 -7.60
CA LYS A 81 -13.94 24.46 -8.46
C LYS A 81 -13.68 23.96 -9.89
N GLN A 82 -13.15 22.75 -10.02
CA GLN A 82 -12.91 22.14 -11.34
C GLN A 82 -14.23 21.89 -12.07
N ALA A 83 -15.24 21.34 -11.38
CA ALA A 83 -16.56 21.11 -11.96
C ALA A 83 -17.22 22.40 -12.44
N MET A 84 -17.07 23.50 -11.70
CA MET A 84 -17.58 24.81 -12.12
C MET A 84 -16.87 25.34 -13.37
N ASN A 85 -15.55 25.20 -13.43
CA ASN A 85 -14.75 25.62 -14.59
C ASN A 85 -15.13 24.81 -15.83
N GLN A 86 -15.25 23.49 -15.71
CA GLN A 86 -15.69 22.62 -16.80
C GLN A 86 -17.11 22.97 -17.29
N GLY A 87 -18.02 23.29 -16.36
CA GLY A 87 -19.36 23.76 -16.74
C GLY A 87 -19.32 25.03 -17.58
N TYR A 88 -18.46 25.98 -17.24
CA TYR A 88 -18.22 27.18 -18.05
C TYR A 88 -17.61 26.82 -19.42
N GLU A 89 -16.58 25.98 -19.43
CA GLU A 89 -15.90 25.55 -20.65
C GLU A 89 -16.87 24.84 -21.63
N VAL A 90 -17.73 23.94 -21.13
CA VAL A 90 -18.73 23.24 -21.96
C VAL A 90 -19.69 24.23 -22.60
N VAL A 91 -20.18 25.24 -21.85
CA VAL A 91 -21.06 26.25 -22.39
C VAL A 91 -20.39 27.05 -23.52
N GLU A 92 -19.14 27.44 -23.33
CA GLU A 92 -18.37 28.16 -24.34
C GLU A 92 -18.15 27.30 -25.60
N TYR A 93 -17.85 26.01 -25.45
CA TYR A 93 -17.72 25.07 -26.56
C TYR A 93 -19.04 24.90 -27.33
N LEU A 94 -20.18 24.81 -26.61
CA LEU A 94 -21.50 24.73 -27.22
C LEU A 94 -21.86 26.00 -28.02
N LEU A 95 -21.34 27.16 -27.59
CA LEU A 95 -21.49 28.44 -28.31
C LEU A 95 -20.48 28.58 -29.47
N GLY A 96 -19.70 27.55 -29.75
CA GLY A 96 -18.68 27.54 -30.81
C GLY A 96 -17.45 28.42 -30.52
N ARG A 97 -17.22 28.78 -29.27
CA ARG A 97 -16.07 29.57 -28.86
C ARG A 97 -14.93 28.68 -28.47
N SER A 98 -13.73 29.01 -28.94
CA SER A 98 -12.50 28.37 -28.48
C SER A 98 -11.98 29.14 -27.25
N ILE A 99 -11.92 28.46 -26.12
CA ILE A 99 -11.37 29.04 -24.89
C ILE A 99 -10.18 28.23 -24.43
N GLU A 100 -9.29 28.91 -23.72
CA GLU A 100 -8.15 28.27 -23.08
C GLU A 100 -8.61 27.63 -21.75
N PRO A 101 -8.36 26.33 -21.51
CA PRO A 101 -8.75 25.68 -20.27
C PRO A 101 -8.17 26.39 -19.04
N VAL A 102 -8.94 26.44 -17.95
CA VAL A 102 -8.56 27.16 -16.71
C VAL A 102 -7.29 26.60 -16.04
N ASP A 103 -6.95 25.36 -16.33
CA ASP A 103 -5.73 24.69 -15.83
C ASP A 103 -4.48 25.02 -16.67
N HIS A 104 -4.64 25.66 -17.82
CA HIS A 104 -3.54 26.01 -18.73
C HIS A 104 -2.40 26.80 -18.06
N PRO A 105 -2.65 27.85 -17.24
CA PRO A 105 -1.58 28.58 -16.55
C PRO A 105 -0.80 27.71 -15.57
N LEU A 106 -1.46 26.71 -14.94
CA LEU A 106 -0.79 25.78 -14.01
C LEU A 106 0.17 24.85 -14.76
N LEU A 107 -0.27 24.32 -15.89
CA LEU A 107 0.58 23.49 -16.76
C LEU A 107 1.71 24.33 -17.38
N ALA A 108 1.44 25.56 -17.82
CA ALA A 108 2.47 26.46 -18.33
C ALA A 108 3.57 26.71 -17.28
N GLN A 109 3.20 26.92 -16.02
CA GLN A 109 4.15 27.07 -14.93
C GLN A 109 4.99 25.81 -14.70
N LYS A 110 4.38 24.61 -14.76
CA LYS A 110 5.10 23.32 -14.68
C LYS A 110 6.08 23.16 -15.83
N PHE A 111 5.66 23.45 -17.04
CA PHE A 111 6.44 23.25 -18.25
C PHE A 111 7.51 24.33 -18.50
N ALA A 112 7.42 25.47 -17.83
CA ALA A 112 8.44 26.51 -17.90
C ALA A 112 9.85 26.04 -17.50
N LYS A 113 9.93 24.94 -16.72
CA LYS A 113 11.20 24.31 -16.31
C LYS A 113 11.78 23.37 -17.37
N LEU A 114 10.98 23.01 -18.39
CA LEU A 114 11.38 22.04 -19.41
C LEU A 114 12.25 22.68 -20.50
N PRO A 115 13.22 21.95 -21.04
CA PRO A 115 14.13 22.46 -22.07
C PRO A 115 13.51 22.53 -23.47
N PHE A 116 12.17 22.40 -23.60
CA PHE A 116 11.53 22.26 -24.91
C PHE A 116 11.13 23.59 -25.56
N GLY A 117 10.83 24.62 -24.77
CA GLY A 117 10.39 25.93 -25.29
C GLY A 117 9.06 25.88 -26.06
N LEU A 118 8.21 24.88 -25.78
CA LEU A 118 6.92 24.65 -26.44
C LEU A 118 5.78 25.22 -25.60
N ASP A 119 4.64 25.49 -26.24
CA ASP A 119 3.39 25.76 -25.55
C ASP A 119 2.86 24.51 -24.79
N VAL A 120 1.80 24.70 -23.97
CA VAL A 120 1.26 23.65 -23.12
C VAL A 120 0.76 22.45 -23.94
N ASN A 121 0.03 22.70 -25.02
CA ASN A 121 -0.56 21.61 -25.81
C ASN A 121 0.51 20.85 -26.59
N ALA A 122 1.44 21.56 -27.22
CA ALA A 122 2.58 20.95 -27.91
C ALA A 122 3.48 20.16 -26.95
N THR A 123 3.63 20.64 -25.70
CA THR A 123 4.39 19.89 -24.68
C THR A 123 3.66 18.61 -24.25
N LEU A 124 2.35 18.66 -24.06
CA LEU A 124 1.55 17.46 -23.75
C LEU A 124 1.62 16.44 -24.91
N ASP A 125 1.44 16.90 -26.15
CA ASP A 125 1.52 16.04 -27.34
C ASP A 125 2.93 15.40 -27.46
N LEU A 126 3.99 16.18 -27.21
CA LEU A 126 5.37 15.67 -27.20
C LEU A 126 5.59 14.59 -26.14
N ILE A 127 5.10 14.79 -24.92
CA ILE A 127 5.24 13.80 -23.85
C ILE A 127 4.48 12.53 -24.21
N GLN A 128 3.26 12.65 -24.73
CA GLN A 128 2.44 11.51 -25.13
C GLN A 128 3.04 10.73 -26.29
N GLU A 129 3.64 11.41 -27.26
CA GLU A 129 4.34 10.80 -28.39
C GLU A 129 5.60 10.05 -27.95
N ARG A 130 6.41 10.66 -27.08
CA ARG A 130 7.68 10.08 -26.62
C ARG A 130 7.51 8.91 -25.67
N VAL A 131 6.35 8.79 -25.01
CA VAL A 131 6.08 7.75 -24.01
C VAL A 131 5.02 6.77 -24.51
N PRO A 132 5.41 5.61 -25.08
CA PRO A 132 4.47 4.65 -25.67
C PRO A 132 3.37 4.17 -24.72
N LEU A 133 3.66 4.17 -23.40
CA LEU A 133 2.69 3.84 -22.36
C LEU A 133 1.43 4.70 -22.43
N TYR A 134 1.52 5.94 -22.87
CA TYR A 134 0.41 6.90 -22.89
C TYR A 134 -0.31 7.00 -24.24
N ARG A 135 0.09 6.20 -25.25
CA ARG A 135 -0.45 6.31 -26.62
C ARG A 135 -1.96 6.21 -26.69
N ASP A 136 -2.55 5.30 -25.91
CA ASP A 136 -4.00 5.04 -25.91
C ASP A 136 -4.77 5.84 -24.84
N VAL A 137 -4.07 6.68 -24.10
CA VAL A 137 -4.70 7.55 -23.10
C VAL A 137 -5.34 8.74 -23.82
N ASN A 138 -6.63 8.97 -23.61
CA ASN A 138 -7.28 10.12 -24.23
C ASN A 138 -6.68 11.46 -23.72
N LYS A 139 -6.74 12.50 -24.54
CA LYS A 139 -6.07 13.78 -24.26
C LYS A 139 -6.53 14.44 -22.96
N LEU A 140 -7.82 14.31 -22.61
CA LEU A 140 -8.37 14.89 -21.39
C LEU A 140 -7.80 14.20 -20.13
N MET A 141 -7.85 12.88 -20.10
CA MET A 141 -7.29 12.08 -18.99
C MET A 141 -5.77 12.26 -18.88
N PHE A 142 -5.08 12.33 -20.00
CA PHE A 142 -3.64 12.57 -20.04
C PHE A 142 -3.30 13.95 -19.46
N ARG A 143 -4.01 14.98 -19.87
CA ARG A 143 -3.86 16.35 -19.35
C ARG A 143 -4.09 16.41 -17.83
N GLU A 144 -5.14 15.76 -17.33
CA GLU A 144 -5.42 15.69 -15.89
C GLU A 144 -4.31 14.95 -15.13
N MET A 145 -3.87 13.83 -15.65
CA MET A 145 -2.76 13.06 -15.06
C MET A 145 -1.50 13.92 -14.93
N VAL A 146 -1.11 14.64 -16.01
CA VAL A 146 0.07 15.51 -16.00
C VAL A 146 -0.12 16.70 -15.06
N LEU A 147 -1.34 17.23 -14.94
CA LEU A 147 -1.66 18.28 -13.97
C LEU A 147 -1.45 17.79 -12.53
N GLY A 148 -1.84 16.53 -12.23
CA GLY A 148 -1.63 15.87 -10.94
C GLY A 148 -0.20 15.35 -10.70
N SER A 149 0.68 15.41 -11.71
CA SER A 149 2.06 14.92 -11.69
C SER A 149 3.06 16.08 -11.48
N GLU A 150 4.30 15.74 -11.12
CA GLU A 150 5.41 16.69 -11.09
C GLU A 150 6.38 16.44 -12.26
N VAL A 151 7.01 17.52 -12.73
CA VAL A 151 7.98 17.45 -13.83
C VAL A 151 9.35 17.85 -13.32
N HIS A 152 10.34 16.99 -13.56
CA HIS A 152 11.69 17.13 -13.06
C HIS A 152 12.71 17.16 -14.20
N CYS A 153 13.73 18.00 -14.04
CA CYS A 153 14.93 18.04 -14.86
C CYS A 153 16.14 17.84 -13.95
N PRO A 154 16.36 16.62 -13.42
CA PRO A 154 17.44 16.38 -12.48
C PRO A 154 18.81 16.52 -13.16
N ARG A 155 19.82 16.88 -12.38
CA ARG A 155 21.20 16.97 -12.83
C ARG A 155 21.80 15.57 -13.06
N PRO A 156 22.78 15.43 -13.97
CA PRO A 156 23.47 14.16 -14.12
C PRO A 156 24.07 13.67 -12.80
N GLY A 157 23.81 12.40 -12.45
CA GLY A 157 24.21 11.77 -11.20
C GLY A 157 23.32 12.09 -10.00
N GLU A 158 22.30 12.93 -10.15
CA GLU A 158 21.33 13.21 -9.09
C GLU A 158 20.50 11.96 -8.76
N VAL A 159 20.33 11.70 -7.45
CA VAL A 159 19.54 10.57 -6.96
C VAL A 159 18.06 10.93 -7.00
N ILE A 160 17.28 10.17 -7.76
CA ILE A 160 15.83 10.32 -7.86
C ILE A 160 15.14 9.69 -6.64
N PHE A 161 15.52 8.47 -6.30
CA PHE A 161 15.18 7.79 -5.05
C PHE A 161 16.25 6.76 -4.71
N ARG A 162 16.32 6.37 -3.43
CA ARG A 162 17.27 5.37 -2.94
C ARG A 162 16.60 4.01 -2.75
N ARG A 163 17.38 2.96 -2.83
CA ARG A 163 16.97 1.61 -2.39
C ARG A 163 16.47 1.69 -0.95
N ASN A 164 15.40 0.96 -0.68
CA ASN A 164 14.66 0.93 0.59
C ASN A 164 13.85 2.19 0.93
N ASP A 165 13.83 3.23 0.08
CA ASP A 165 12.88 4.32 0.23
C ASP A 165 11.44 3.83 0.07
N TYR A 166 10.52 4.46 0.81
CA TYR A 166 9.08 4.21 0.72
C TYR A 166 8.36 5.34 -0.05
N THR A 167 8.75 5.55 -1.28
CA THR A 167 8.07 6.51 -2.14
C THR A 167 7.03 5.82 -2.99
N ASN A 168 5.89 6.50 -3.23
CA ASN A 168 4.72 5.95 -3.93
C ASN A 168 4.54 6.53 -5.33
N SER A 169 5.60 7.10 -5.89
CA SER A 169 5.56 7.72 -7.21
C SER A 169 6.02 6.76 -8.30
N PHE A 170 5.48 6.97 -9.48
CA PHE A 170 5.81 6.33 -10.73
C PHE A 170 6.47 7.34 -11.66
N TYR A 171 7.51 6.95 -12.36
CA TYR A 171 8.30 7.84 -13.19
C TYR A 171 8.31 7.37 -14.64
N VAL A 172 8.14 8.30 -15.58
CA VAL A 172 8.39 8.07 -17.01
C VAL A 172 9.51 8.98 -17.50
N ILE A 173 10.32 8.45 -18.41
CA ILE A 173 11.45 9.16 -19.01
C ILE A 173 10.99 9.81 -20.31
N VAL A 174 10.78 11.13 -20.29
CA VAL A 174 10.37 11.89 -21.48
C VAL A 174 11.56 12.17 -22.38
N GLN A 175 12.76 12.32 -21.79
CA GLN A 175 14.01 12.54 -22.50
C GLN A 175 15.20 12.09 -21.66
N GLY A 176 16.28 11.68 -22.31
CA GLY A 176 17.50 11.23 -21.64
C GLY A 176 17.45 9.79 -21.16
N ALA A 177 18.09 9.51 -20.04
CA ALA A 177 18.18 8.17 -19.48
C ALA A 177 18.25 8.21 -17.96
N VAL A 178 17.94 7.07 -17.32
CA VAL A 178 18.06 6.83 -15.88
C VAL A 178 18.83 5.54 -15.67
N GLU A 179 19.79 5.56 -14.77
CA GLU A 179 20.52 4.38 -14.31
C GLU A 179 19.92 3.88 -13.01
N ILE A 180 19.53 2.61 -12.97
CA ILE A 180 18.99 1.97 -11.75
C ILE A 180 19.99 0.94 -11.28
N GLU A 181 20.46 1.11 -10.06
CA GLU A 181 21.31 0.15 -9.36
C GLU A 181 20.43 -0.78 -8.54
N VAL A 182 20.37 -2.06 -8.97
CA VAL A 182 19.53 -3.10 -8.36
C VAL A 182 20.42 -4.16 -7.72
N GLY A 183 19.99 -4.73 -6.60
CA GLY A 183 20.70 -5.83 -5.92
C GLY A 183 21.07 -5.51 -4.49
N GLY A 184 21.61 -6.53 -3.76
CA GLY A 184 22.12 -6.41 -2.40
C GLY A 184 23.64 -6.20 -2.39
N ASP A 185 24.23 -6.24 -1.18
CA ASP A 185 25.67 -6.00 -0.98
C ASP A 185 26.55 -7.00 -1.75
N ASP A 186 26.07 -8.22 -2.01
CA ASP A 186 26.80 -9.27 -2.71
C ASP A 186 26.55 -9.34 -4.22
N ARG A 187 25.53 -8.66 -4.74
CA ARG A 187 25.12 -8.72 -6.16
C ARG A 187 24.50 -7.40 -6.60
N GLN A 188 25.31 -6.50 -7.12
CA GLN A 188 24.84 -5.26 -7.73
C GLN A 188 24.92 -5.36 -9.26
N TYR A 189 23.82 -4.98 -9.93
CA TYR A 189 23.83 -4.75 -11.38
C TYR A 189 23.17 -3.41 -11.70
N ARG A 190 23.62 -2.78 -12.78
CA ARG A 190 23.03 -1.53 -13.26
C ARG A 190 22.14 -1.81 -14.48
N LEU A 191 20.98 -1.19 -14.46
CA LEU A 191 20.02 -1.17 -15.54
C LEU A 191 19.90 0.26 -16.06
N THR A 192 20.15 0.48 -17.35
CA THR A 192 19.91 1.78 -17.98
C THR A 192 18.55 1.75 -18.65
N LEU A 193 17.70 2.69 -18.29
CA LEU A 193 16.42 2.97 -18.93
C LEU A 193 16.52 4.26 -19.72
N THR A 194 15.89 4.28 -20.91
CA THR A 194 16.00 5.38 -21.86
C THR A 194 14.66 6.06 -22.11
N GLN A 195 14.64 7.05 -22.98
CA GLN A 195 13.42 7.76 -23.36
C GLN A 195 12.28 6.80 -23.73
N GLY A 196 11.09 7.06 -23.20
CA GLY A 196 9.87 6.28 -23.41
C GLY A 196 9.67 5.15 -22.41
N GLU A 197 10.71 4.78 -21.67
CA GLU A 197 10.63 3.78 -20.61
C GLU A 197 10.18 4.40 -19.28
N PHE A 198 9.85 3.54 -18.31
CA PHE A 198 9.35 3.94 -17.02
C PHE A 198 9.97 3.10 -15.88
N PHE A 199 9.86 3.62 -14.65
CA PHE A 199 10.37 2.94 -13.45
C PHE A 199 9.57 3.34 -12.20
N GLY A 200 9.78 2.58 -11.13
CA GLY A 200 9.08 2.82 -9.85
C GLY A 200 7.77 2.04 -9.71
N GLU A 201 7.33 1.32 -10.76
CA GLU A 201 6.12 0.49 -10.76
C GLU A 201 6.19 -0.66 -9.75
N MET A 202 7.38 -1.22 -9.50
CA MET A 202 7.56 -2.35 -8.57
C MET A 202 7.05 -2.00 -7.16
N SER A 203 7.43 -0.84 -6.64
CA SER A 203 6.98 -0.36 -5.34
C SER A 203 5.53 0.09 -5.37
N LEU A 204 5.12 0.75 -6.45
CA LEU A 204 3.77 1.28 -6.61
C LEU A 204 2.72 0.16 -6.63
N LEU A 205 2.97 -0.94 -7.35
CA LEU A 205 2.04 -2.05 -7.48
C LEU A 205 2.09 -3.02 -6.30
N SER A 206 3.29 -3.30 -5.75
CA SER A 206 3.47 -4.20 -4.62
C SER A 206 3.28 -3.54 -3.25
N GLY A 207 3.38 -2.21 -3.16
CA GLY A 207 3.39 -1.46 -1.90
C GLY A 207 4.69 -1.59 -1.09
N ARG A 208 5.74 -2.20 -1.67
CA ARG A 208 7.04 -2.44 -1.02
C ARG A 208 7.98 -1.25 -1.17
N ARG A 209 9.11 -1.32 -0.46
CA ARG A 209 10.26 -0.39 -0.59
C ARG A 209 10.81 -0.40 -2.01
N ARG A 210 11.49 0.69 -2.38
CA ARG A 210 12.25 0.75 -3.64
C ARG A 210 13.26 -0.39 -3.70
N SER A 211 13.24 -1.15 -4.78
CA SER A 211 14.13 -2.31 -4.98
C SER A 211 15.55 -1.92 -5.41
N GLY A 212 15.74 -0.68 -5.86
CA GLY A 212 17.03 -0.16 -6.33
C GLY A 212 17.16 1.34 -6.10
N THR A 213 18.36 1.87 -6.34
CA THR A 213 18.63 3.31 -6.36
C THR A 213 18.63 3.81 -7.79
N ALA A 214 17.88 4.88 -8.08
CA ALA A 214 17.76 5.48 -9.40
C ALA A 214 18.55 6.79 -9.48
N TYR A 215 19.38 6.92 -10.52
CA TYR A 215 20.23 8.07 -10.81
C TYR A 215 19.86 8.65 -12.17
N ALA A 216 19.75 9.97 -12.25
CA ALA A 216 19.54 10.66 -13.51
C ALA A 216 20.84 10.63 -14.35
N ALA A 217 20.74 10.32 -15.64
CA ALA A 217 21.80 10.54 -16.62
C ALA A 217 21.73 11.96 -17.23
N ALA A 218 22.53 12.23 -18.24
CA ALA A 218 22.54 13.53 -18.89
C ALA A 218 21.22 13.83 -19.62
N ASN A 219 20.83 15.11 -19.61
CA ASN A 219 19.64 15.64 -20.29
C ASN A 219 18.32 14.93 -19.89
N CYS A 220 18.21 14.51 -18.64
CA CYS A 220 17.07 13.77 -18.15
C CYS A 220 15.87 14.68 -17.91
N VAL A 221 14.71 14.30 -18.45
CA VAL A 221 13.40 14.90 -18.19
C VAL A 221 12.46 13.81 -17.76
N LEU A 222 11.88 13.95 -16.57
CA LEU A 222 11.00 12.97 -15.94
C LEU A 222 9.63 13.56 -15.65
N VAL A 223 8.60 12.73 -15.76
CA VAL A 223 7.28 12.99 -15.17
C VAL A 223 7.10 12.03 -14.00
N GLU A 224 6.98 12.59 -12.81
CA GLU A 224 6.68 11.86 -11.58
C GLU A 224 5.17 11.88 -11.33
N THR A 225 4.54 10.72 -11.40
CA THR A 225 3.09 10.56 -11.25
C THR A 225 2.77 9.90 -9.91
N PRO A 226 1.99 10.56 -9.03
CA PRO A 226 1.56 9.98 -7.76
C PRO A 226 0.71 8.72 -7.96
N ARG A 227 0.77 7.80 -6.99
CA ARG A 227 0.04 6.52 -7.02
C ARG A 227 -1.43 6.67 -7.38
N ARG A 228 -2.13 7.67 -6.83
CA ARG A 228 -3.57 7.87 -7.06
C ARG A 228 -3.90 8.13 -8.53
N GLU A 229 -3.05 8.88 -9.25
CA GLU A 229 -3.24 9.18 -10.66
C GLU A 229 -2.95 7.94 -11.52
N VAL A 230 -1.91 7.16 -11.16
CA VAL A 230 -1.65 5.87 -11.81
C VAL A 230 -2.80 4.89 -11.59
N ALA A 231 -3.39 4.85 -10.39
CA ALA A 231 -4.54 4.00 -10.10
C ALA A 231 -5.75 4.32 -10.98
N LYS A 232 -6.03 5.61 -11.24
CA LYS A 232 -7.08 6.04 -12.19
C LYS A 232 -6.78 5.56 -13.61
N LEU A 233 -5.54 5.69 -14.09
CA LEU A 233 -5.12 5.19 -15.40
C LEU A 233 -5.32 3.67 -15.52
N LEU A 234 -4.87 2.91 -14.52
CA LEU A 234 -5.00 1.45 -14.49
C LEU A 234 -6.46 0.99 -14.48
N ALA A 235 -7.35 1.76 -13.85
CA ALA A 235 -8.78 1.47 -13.83
C ALA A 235 -9.47 1.79 -15.15
N SER A 236 -8.96 2.77 -15.92
CA SER A 236 -9.63 3.35 -17.08
C SER A 236 -9.02 2.94 -18.43
N VAL A 237 -7.75 2.52 -18.47
CA VAL A 237 -7.03 2.23 -19.72
C VAL A 237 -6.39 0.85 -19.66
N ASP A 238 -7.02 -0.14 -20.28
CA ASP A 238 -6.57 -1.54 -20.24
C ASP A 238 -5.20 -1.77 -20.91
N SER A 239 -4.81 -0.98 -21.92
CA SER A 239 -3.49 -1.06 -22.53
C SER A 239 -2.39 -0.66 -21.54
N VAL A 240 -2.59 0.40 -20.76
CA VAL A 240 -1.66 0.83 -19.71
C VAL A 240 -1.52 -0.26 -18.66
N ARG A 241 -2.65 -0.85 -18.22
CA ARG A 241 -2.62 -1.96 -17.25
C ARG A 241 -1.81 -3.14 -17.76
N ARG A 242 -2.06 -3.59 -18.98
CA ARG A 242 -1.34 -4.72 -19.59
C ARG A 242 0.15 -4.48 -19.68
N VAL A 243 0.56 -3.31 -20.17
CA VAL A 243 1.98 -2.96 -20.29
C VAL A 243 2.66 -2.93 -18.92
N LEU A 244 2.04 -2.30 -17.93
CA LEU A 244 2.58 -2.25 -16.56
C LEU A 244 2.65 -3.63 -15.90
N ASP A 245 1.64 -4.48 -16.09
CA ASP A 245 1.65 -5.85 -15.55
C ASP A 245 2.73 -6.71 -16.23
N GLN A 246 2.90 -6.63 -17.55
CA GLN A 246 3.93 -7.36 -18.29
C GLN A 246 5.33 -6.95 -17.86
N GLU A 247 5.61 -5.65 -17.79
CA GLU A 247 6.92 -5.16 -17.33
C GLU A 247 7.18 -5.49 -15.86
N PHE A 248 6.15 -5.43 -15.02
CA PHE A 248 6.28 -5.88 -13.62
C PHE A 248 6.65 -7.36 -13.55
N ILE A 249 5.95 -8.22 -14.30
CA ILE A 249 6.21 -9.67 -14.34
C ILE A 249 7.65 -9.93 -14.81
N LEU A 250 8.06 -9.30 -15.91
CA LEU A 250 9.41 -9.43 -16.46
C LEU A 250 10.48 -9.05 -15.44
N ARG A 251 10.33 -7.90 -14.80
CA ARG A 251 11.28 -7.41 -13.80
C ARG A 251 11.26 -8.23 -12.51
N ALA A 252 10.10 -8.74 -12.10
CA ALA A 252 9.97 -9.61 -10.95
C ALA A 252 10.65 -10.98 -11.18
N ILE A 253 10.44 -11.58 -12.34
CA ILE A 253 11.13 -12.83 -12.75
C ILE A 253 12.64 -12.61 -12.81
N ARG A 254 13.07 -11.51 -13.43
CA ARG A 254 14.49 -11.16 -13.52
C ARG A 254 15.13 -10.98 -12.14
N ALA A 255 14.48 -10.24 -11.26
CA ALA A 255 14.98 -10.00 -9.91
C ALA A 255 15.04 -11.27 -9.06
N ALA A 256 14.04 -12.16 -9.21
CA ALA A 256 13.92 -13.36 -8.38
C ALA A 256 14.85 -14.50 -8.84
N PHE A 257 15.04 -14.64 -10.16
CA PHE A 257 15.67 -15.85 -10.71
C PHE A 257 16.88 -15.57 -11.60
N ALA A 258 16.87 -14.48 -12.38
CA ALA A 258 17.78 -14.35 -13.50
C ALA A 258 18.32 -12.93 -13.67
N PRO A 259 18.97 -12.33 -12.64
CA PRO A 259 19.44 -10.95 -12.70
C PRO A 259 20.46 -10.72 -13.81
N GLN A 260 21.19 -11.75 -14.23
CA GLN A 260 22.20 -11.73 -15.28
C GLN A 260 21.64 -11.97 -16.70
N VAL A 261 20.38 -12.44 -16.80
CA VAL A 261 19.79 -12.77 -18.11
C VAL A 261 19.22 -11.51 -18.77
N PRO A 262 19.52 -11.27 -20.05
CA PRO A 262 18.93 -10.17 -20.81
C PRO A 262 17.39 -10.21 -20.80
N ALA A 263 16.77 -9.03 -20.72
CA ALA A 263 15.30 -8.91 -20.65
C ALA A 263 14.60 -9.57 -21.86
N GLU A 264 15.20 -9.49 -23.06
CA GLU A 264 14.65 -10.07 -24.29
C GLU A 264 14.49 -11.59 -24.20
N GLN A 265 15.40 -12.28 -23.51
CA GLN A 265 15.30 -13.73 -23.31
C GLN A 265 14.25 -14.13 -22.29
N LEU A 266 13.92 -13.23 -21.36
CA LEU A 266 12.90 -13.46 -20.32
C LEU A 266 11.49 -13.02 -20.78
N ARG A 267 11.38 -12.22 -21.83
CA ARG A 267 10.09 -11.70 -22.31
C ARG A 267 9.10 -12.80 -22.68
N PRO A 268 9.46 -13.85 -23.44
CA PRO A 268 8.54 -14.97 -23.73
C PRO A 268 8.05 -15.69 -22.47
N ILE A 269 8.89 -15.76 -21.44
CA ILE A 269 8.55 -16.36 -20.13
C ILE A 269 7.56 -15.48 -19.38
N ALA A 270 7.80 -14.16 -19.40
CA ALA A 270 6.92 -13.18 -18.78
C ALA A 270 5.54 -13.13 -19.46
N ASP A 271 5.52 -13.27 -20.80
CA ASP A 271 4.27 -13.28 -21.58
C ASP A 271 3.45 -14.56 -21.35
N ALA A 272 4.11 -15.70 -21.06
CA ALA A 272 3.46 -16.96 -20.72
C ALA A 272 2.97 -17.01 -19.24
N ALA A 273 3.49 -16.14 -18.39
CA ALA A 273 3.17 -16.11 -16.97
C ALA A 273 1.72 -15.64 -16.72
N GLN A 274 1.10 -16.19 -15.69
CA GLN A 274 -0.28 -15.85 -15.31
C GLN A 274 -0.33 -15.18 -13.94
N LEU A 275 -1.08 -14.09 -13.85
CA LEU A 275 -1.42 -13.49 -12.56
C LEU A 275 -2.58 -14.27 -11.92
N ARG A 276 -2.35 -14.78 -10.71
CA ARG A 276 -3.38 -15.46 -9.90
C ARG A 276 -3.60 -14.70 -8.60
N ARG A 277 -4.87 -14.57 -8.21
CA ARG A 277 -5.31 -13.90 -6.98
C ARG A 277 -5.93 -14.90 -6.04
N PHE A 278 -5.54 -14.82 -4.78
CA PHE A 278 -6.02 -15.68 -3.71
C PHE A 278 -6.56 -14.81 -2.57
N LYS A 279 -7.69 -15.19 -2.03
CA LYS A 279 -8.24 -14.60 -0.80
C LYS A 279 -7.40 -15.05 0.40
N ALA A 280 -7.53 -14.33 1.52
CA ALA A 280 -6.99 -14.84 2.78
C ALA A 280 -7.51 -16.26 3.06
N ASP A 281 -6.65 -17.12 3.57
CA ASP A 281 -6.88 -18.55 3.86
C ASP A 281 -7.14 -19.45 2.64
N GLU A 282 -7.11 -18.93 1.41
CA GLU A 282 -7.25 -19.75 0.20
C GLU A 282 -5.98 -20.56 -0.07
N VAL A 283 -6.17 -21.83 -0.46
CA VAL A 283 -5.07 -22.77 -0.75
C VAL A 283 -4.58 -22.57 -2.17
N LEU A 284 -3.29 -22.37 -2.35
CA LEU A 284 -2.63 -22.31 -3.67
C LEU A 284 -2.48 -23.73 -4.24
N PHE A 285 -1.98 -24.64 -3.43
CA PHE A 285 -1.86 -26.08 -3.72
C PHE A 285 -1.70 -26.88 -2.42
N LYS A 286 -2.00 -28.17 -2.44
CA LYS A 286 -1.93 -29.06 -1.28
C LYS A 286 -0.70 -29.98 -1.34
N GLU A 287 -0.25 -30.41 -0.17
CA GLU A 287 0.75 -31.49 -0.05
C GLU A 287 0.23 -32.74 -0.79
N GLY A 288 1.09 -33.35 -1.61
CA GLY A 288 0.75 -34.51 -2.43
C GLY A 288 0.14 -34.21 -3.80
N ASP A 289 -0.23 -32.95 -4.11
CA ASP A 289 -0.69 -32.57 -5.44
C ASP A 289 0.45 -32.70 -6.49
N VAL A 290 0.07 -32.73 -7.76
CA VAL A 290 1.03 -32.69 -8.87
C VAL A 290 1.71 -31.32 -8.89
N ALA A 291 3.05 -31.31 -9.03
CA ALA A 291 3.80 -30.07 -9.15
C ALA A 291 3.72 -29.55 -10.60
N ASP A 292 2.76 -28.70 -10.90
CA ASP A 292 2.43 -28.18 -12.22
C ASP A 292 2.89 -26.75 -12.46
N SER A 293 3.22 -26.00 -11.40
CA SER A 293 3.53 -24.58 -11.48
C SER A 293 4.45 -24.11 -10.35
N LEU A 294 5.19 -23.02 -10.63
CA LEU A 294 5.90 -22.20 -9.65
C LEU A 294 5.07 -20.94 -9.39
N HIS A 295 5.05 -20.46 -8.17
CA HIS A 295 4.39 -19.20 -7.80
C HIS A 295 5.39 -18.21 -7.21
N LEU A 296 5.68 -17.12 -7.93
CA LEU A 296 6.40 -15.95 -7.42
C LEU A 296 5.38 -15.01 -6.79
N ILE A 297 5.55 -14.68 -5.52
CA ILE A 297 4.60 -13.86 -4.78
C ILE A 297 4.81 -12.40 -5.16
N ARG A 298 3.80 -11.81 -5.82
CA ARG A 298 3.79 -10.41 -6.24
C ARG A 298 3.43 -9.47 -5.08
N SER A 299 2.39 -9.82 -4.32
CA SER A 299 1.92 -9.09 -3.15
C SER A 299 1.29 -10.03 -2.13
N GLY A 300 1.29 -9.68 -0.86
CA GLY A 300 0.81 -10.51 0.24
C GLY A 300 1.87 -11.49 0.75
N SER A 301 1.42 -12.56 1.39
CA SER A 301 2.27 -13.62 1.95
C SER A 301 1.55 -14.95 1.99
N VAL A 302 2.31 -16.04 2.00
CA VAL A 302 1.78 -17.40 2.11
C VAL A 302 2.38 -18.14 3.29
N ALA A 303 1.57 -19.00 3.91
CA ALA A 303 2.00 -19.97 4.91
C ALA A 303 2.26 -21.31 4.22
N ILE A 304 3.36 -21.96 4.58
CA ILE A 304 3.70 -23.32 4.16
C ILE A 304 3.38 -24.25 5.32
N THR A 305 2.50 -25.21 5.12
CA THR A 305 2.08 -26.16 6.14
C THR A 305 2.35 -27.59 5.71
N ARG A 306 2.61 -28.48 6.67
CA ARG A 306 2.78 -29.92 6.46
C ARG A 306 1.99 -30.74 7.48
N MET A 307 1.61 -31.93 7.09
CA MET A 307 1.01 -32.90 8.01
C MET A 307 2.09 -33.60 8.81
N ILE A 308 2.17 -33.32 10.11
CA ILE A 308 3.13 -33.92 11.05
C ILE A 308 2.34 -34.56 12.20
N GLY A 309 2.46 -35.88 12.38
CA GLY A 309 1.75 -36.60 13.44
C GLY A 309 0.21 -36.46 13.34
N GLY A 310 -0.33 -36.28 12.15
CA GLY A 310 -1.78 -36.13 11.92
C GLY A 310 -2.31 -34.71 12.17
N ARG A 311 -1.44 -33.73 12.43
CA ARG A 311 -1.78 -32.31 12.58
C ARG A 311 -1.14 -31.47 11.47
N GLU A 312 -1.84 -30.45 11.02
CA GLU A 312 -1.31 -29.45 10.09
C GLU A 312 -0.45 -28.46 10.87
N VAL A 313 0.87 -28.46 10.60
CA VAL A 313 1.85 -27.60 11.25
C VAL A 313 2.42 -26.61 10.26
N VAL A 314 2.46 -25.34 10.61
CA VAL A 314 3.10 -24.30 9.81
C VAL A 314 4.61 -24.44 9.93
N THR A 315 5.28 -24.65 8.81
CA THR A 315 6.72 -24.85 8.76
C THR A 315 7.47 -23.61 8.29
N SER A 316 6.82 -22.74 7.53
CA SER A 316 7.48 -21.53 7.02
C SER A 316 6.46 -20.51 6.51
N TYR A 317 6.91 -19.28 6.35
CA TYR A 317 6.18 -18.19 5.68
C TYR A 317 7.01 -17.59 4.57
N VAL A 318 6.35 -17.25 3.47
CA VAL A 318 7.02 -16.67 2.30
C VAL A 318 6.29 -15.39 1.92
N ALA A 319 7.00 -14.27 1.99
CA ALA A 319 6.49 -12.95 1.64
C ALA A 319 6.71 -12.63 0.16
N ALA A 320 6.08 -11.55 -0.30
CA ALA A 320 6.24 -11.01 -1.64
C ALA A 320 7.72 -10.83 -2.04
N GLY A 321 8.04 -11.06 -3.31
CA GLY A 321 9.39 -11.06 -3.87
C GLY A 321 10.12 -12.41 -3.76
N ASN A 322 9.52 -13.39 -3.09
CA ASN A 322 10.01 -14.76 -3.03
C ASN A 322 9.04 -15.71 -3.75
N TYR A 323 9.45 -16.97 -3.92
CA TYR A 323 8.69 -17.95 -4.67
C TYR A 323 8.43 -19.24 -3.86
N VAL A 324 7.40 -19.99 -4.27
CA VAL A 324 7.02 -21.28 -3.70
C VAL A 324 6.68 -22.28 -4.80
N GLY A 325 6.80 -23.57 -4.49
CA GLY A 325 6.44 -24.67 -5.39
C GLY A 325 7.62 -25.23 -6.19
N GLU A 326 8.83 -24.69 -6.05
CA GLU A 326 10.06 -25.12 -6.73
C GLU A 326 10.50 -26.54 -6.35
N MET A 327 10.28 -26.96 -5.10
CA MET A 327 10.78 -28.23 -4.58
C MET A 327 10.25 -29.43 -5.36
N GLY A 328 8.94 -29.44 -5.65
CA GLY A 328 8.34 -30.50 -6.45
C GLY A 328 8.77 -30.47 -7.91
N LEU A 329 9.01 -29.30 -8.48
CA LEU A 329 9.42 -29.12 -9.88
C LEU A 329 10.86 -29.55 -10.14
N ILE A 330 11.78 -29.26 -9.20
CA ILE A 330 13.21 -29.66 -9.32
C ILE A 330 13.38 -31.14 -9.03
N GLY A 331 12.68 -31.66 -8.01
CA GLY A 331 12.77 -33.06 -7.64
C GLY A 331 11.99 -34.03 -8.52
N GLY A 332 11.19 -33.52 -9.47
CA GLY A 332 10.26 -34.34 -10.26
C GLY A 332 9.24 -35.09 -9.38
N THR A 333 8.91 -34.52 -8.24
CA THR A 333 8.06 -35.14 -7.22
C THR A 333 6.73 -34.41 -7.08
N ARG A 334 5.87 -34.91 -6.21
CA ARG A 334 4.64 -34.20 -5.82
C ARG A 334 4.96 -33.02 -4.92
N ARG A 335 3.97 -32.13 -4.70
CA ARG A 335 4.06 -31.03 -3.74
C ARG A 335 4.45 -31.55 -2.36
N THR A 336 5.48 -30.99 -1.77
CA THR A 336 6.06 -31.44 -0.49
C THR A 336 5.38 -30.81 0.72
N ALA A 337 4.50 -29.83 0.51
CA ALA A 337 3.78 -29.11 1.54
C ALA A 337 2.50 -28.48 0.96
N THR A 338 1.55 -28.15 1.82
CA THR A 338 0.40 -27.31 1.48
C THR A 338 0.81 -25.84 1.59
N VAL A 339 0.42 -25.02 0.59
CA VAL A 339 0.66 -23.56 0.60
C VAL A 339 -0.67 -22.85 0.60
N ARG A 340 -0.85 -21.94 1.56
CA ARG A 340 -2.07 -21.19 1.79
C ARG A 340 -1.76 -19.70 1.86
N ALA A 341 -2.60 -18.86 1.24
CA ALA A 341 -2.50 -17.42 1.35
C ALA A 341 -2.81 -16.99 2.80
N ASN A 342 -1.89 -16.28 3.43
CA ASN A 342 -2.08 -15.78 4.80
C ASN A 342 -2.96 -14.51 4.82
N VAL A 343 -2.88 -13.74 3.76
CA VAL A 343 -3.64 -12.50 3.50
C VAL A 343 -4.05 -12.52 2.03
N PRO A 344 -4.88 -11.60 1.53
CA PRO A 344 -5.12 -11.46 0.10
C PRO A 344 -3.80 -11.38 -0.66
N THR A 345 -3.50 -12.40 -1.46
CA THR A 345 -2.20 -12.63 -2.09
C THR A 345 -2.34 -12.68 -3.60
N GLU A 346 -1.42 -12.04 -4.30
CA GLU A 346 -1.31 -12.11 -5.75
C GLU A 346 0.01 -12.76 -6.14
N THR A 347 -0.02 -13.73 -7.05
CA THR A 347 1.17 -14.47 -7.51
C THR A 347 1.32 -14.40 -9.01
N ILE A 348 2.57 -14.44 -9.46
CA ILE A 348 2.97 -14.71 -10.84
C ILE A 348 3.20 -16.22 -10.94
N SER A 349 2.33 -16.91 -11.67
CA SER A 349 2.39 -18.36 -11.86
C SER A 349 3.12 -18.69 -13.16
N LEU A 350 4.18 -19.48 -13.06
CA LEU A 350 4.90 -20.06 -14.20
C LEU A 350 4.59 -21.55 -14.24
N ASP A 351 4.20 -22.08 -15.39
CA ASP A 351 4.01 -23.52 -15.57
C ASP A 351 5.33 -24.29 -15.45
N ALA A 352 5.22 -25.59 -15.14
CA ALA A 352 6.37 -26.47 -14.90
C ALA A 352 7.36 -26.48 -16.09
N ALA A 353 6.84 -26.57 -17.32
CA ALA A 353 7.68 -26.66 -18.52
C ALA A 353 8.46 -25.35 -18.76
N THR A 354 7.79 -24.20 -18.63
CA THR A 354 8.42 -22.88 -18.75
C THR A 354 9.52 -22.70 -17.72
N PHE A 355 9.27 -23.07 -16.44
CA PHE A 355 10.27 -22.97 -15.39
C PHE A 355 11.45 -23.92 -15.60
N GLN A 356 11.19 -25.19 -15.96
CA GLN A 356 12.24 -26.16 -16.26
C GLN A 356 13.11 -25.76 -17.46
N ASN A 357 12.52 -25.21 -18.50
CA ASN A 357 13.25 -24.67 -19.65
C ASN A 357 14.16 -23.49 -19.25
N LEU A 358 13.68 -22.60 -18.38
CA LEU A 358 14.47 -21.51 -17.83
C LEU A 358 15.69 -22.02 -17.04
N LEU A 359 15.49 -23.04 -16.20
CA LEU A 359 16.58 -23.67 -15.45
C LEU A 359 17.59 -24.39 -16.35
N ALA A 360 17.10 -25.12 -17.36
CA ALA A 360 17.96 -25.83 -18.32
C ALA A 360 18.84 -24.88 -19.14
N ALA A 361 18.31 -23.71 -19.49
CA ALA A 361 19.06 -22.66 -20.21
C ALA A 361 20.05 -21.90 -19.30
N ASN A 362 19.92 -22.01 -17.97
CA ASN A 362 20.71 -21.22 -17.01
C ASN A 362 21.27 -22.09 -15.86
N PRO A 363 22.40 -22.78 -16.05
CA PRO A 363 22.96 -23.68 -15.03
C PRO A 363 23.31 -22.99 -13.70
N ALA A 364 23.70 -21.72 -13.74
CA ALA A 364 23.97 -20.93 -12.52
C ALA A 364 22.68 -20.72 -11.70
N LEU A 365 21.58 -20.43 -12.36
CA LEU A 365 20.27 -20.32 -11.72
C LEU A 365 19.82 -21.67 -11.13
N LEU A 366 20.02 -22.77 -11.84
CA LEU A 366 19.69 -24.10 -11.32
C LEU A 366 20.44 -24.39 -10.00
N ALA A 367 21.74 -24.07 -9.96
CA ALA A 367 22.56 -24.25 -8.76
C ALA A 367 22.04 -23.39 -7.58
N GLU A 368 21.64 -22.15 -7.84
CA GLU A 368 21.08 -21.23 -6.83
C GLU A 368 19.74 -21.72 -6.28
N VAL A 369 18.83 -22.14 -7.18
CA VAL A 369 17.53 -22.69 -6.75
C VAL A 369 17.72 -23.99 -5.98
N GLN A 370 18.65 -24.86 -6.37
CA GLN A 370 18.99 -26.07 -5.64
C GLN A 370 19.58 -25.75 -4.25
N GLN A 371 20.38 -24.71 -4.12
CA GLN A 371 20.88 -24.25 -2.83
C GLN A 371 19.74 -23.76 -1.92
N THR A 372 18.81 -22.96 -2.47
CA THR A 372 17.62 -22.51 -1.74
C THR A 372 16.77 -23.69 -1.27
N VAL A 373 16.58 -24.70 -2.12
CA VAL A 373 15.85 -25.94 -1.74
C VAL A 373 16.53 -26.65 -0.60
N ARG A 374 17.86 -26.81 -0.63
CA ARG A 374 18.62 -27.43 0.48
C ARG A 374 18.44 -26.65 1.78
N GLN A 375 18.61 -25.33 1.76
CA GLN A 375 18.42 -24.48 2.94
C GLN A 375 17.01 -24.60 3.53
N ARG A 376 15.98 -24.63 2.67
CA ARG A 376 14.59 -24.83 3.10
C ARG A 376 14.34 -26.22 3.68
N LEU A 377 14.97 -27.27 3.14
CA LEU A 377 14.89 -28.63 3.68
C LEU A 377 15.54 -28.72 5.07
N GLU A 378 16.69 -28.11 5.25
CA GLU A 378 17.39 -28.05 6.54
C GLU A 378 16.57 -27.28 7.58
N ALA A 379 16.04 -26.11 7.23
CA ALA A 379 15.17 -25.32 8.09
C ALA A 379 13.89 -26.09 8.49
N ASN A 380 13.27 -26.80 7.53
CA ASN A 380 12.10 -27.63 7.80
C ASN A 380 12.43 -28.79 8.75
N ALA A 381 13.60 -29.44 8.62
CA ALA A 381 14.03 -30.51 9.52
C ALA A 381 14.26 -29.99 10.96
N GLN A 382 14.82 -28.80 11.11
CA GLN A 382 15.00 -28.15 12.43
C GLN A 382 13.63 -27.83 13.08
N MET A 383 12.67 -27.30 12.30
CA MET A 383 11.32 -27.01 12.80
C MET A 383 10.55 -28.27 13.22
N GLN A 384 10.75 -29.39 12.50
CA GLN A 384 10.15 -30.68 12.87
C GLN A 384 10.66 -31.20 14.20
N ALA A 385 11.88 -30.84 14.59
CA ALA A 385 12.46 -31.23 15.86
C ALA A 385 11.96 -30.37 17.06
N GLN A 386 11.28 -29.25 16.80
CA GLN A 386 10.78 -28.32 17.82
C GLN A 386 9.32 -27.91 17.52
N PRO A 387 8.33 -28.78 17.77
CA PRO A 387 6.91 -28.50 17.41
C PRO A 387 6.34 -27.28 18.15
N ASP A 388 6.74 -27.01 19.39
CA ASP A 388 6.26 -25.85 20.17
C ASP A 388 6.66 -24.51 19.55
N ALA A 389 7.84 -24.45 18.91
CA ALA A 389 8.28 -23.27 18.17
C ALA A 389 7.40 -23.01 16.94
N GLY A 390 6.93 -24.06 16.28
CA GLY A 390 6.01 -23.99 15.15
C GLY A 390 4.66 -23.38 15.54
N ASP A 391 4.12 -23.72 16.71
CA ASP A 391 2.86 -23.19 17.21
C ASP A 391 2.98 -21.71 17.58
N LEU A 392 4.09 -21.29 18.21
CA LEU A 392 4.38 -19.89 18.51
C LEU A 392 4.52 -19.06 17.22
N ILE A 393 5.25 -19.55 16.23
CA ILE A 393 5.38 -18.89 14.93
C ILE A 393 4.02 -18.78 14.26
N SER A 394 3.23 -19.84 14.24
CA SER A 394 1.87 -19.82 13.70
C SER A 394 0.96 -18.78 14.37
N PHE A 395 1.04 -18.68 15.69
CA PHE A 395 0.35 -17.66 16.46
C PHE A 395 0.76 -16.25 16.04
N LEU A 396 2.05 -15.94 16.04
CA LEU A 396 2.57 -14.61 15.73
C LEU A 396 2.30 -14.19 14.28
N MET A 397 2.32 -15.15 13.35
CA MET A 397 2.00 -14.87 11.96
C MET A 397 0.53 -14.50 11.78
N ARG A 398 -0.39 -15.16 12.49
CA ARG A 398 -1.81 -14.73 12.53
C ARG A 398 -1.98 -13.34 13.14
N GLN A 399 -1.05 -12.92 14.00
CA GLN A 399 -1.01 -11.56 14.56
C GLN A 399 -0.32 -10.53 13.66
N GLY A 400 0.05 -10.92 12.44
CA GLY A 400 0.59 -10.03 11.40
C GLY A 400 2.12 -9.90 11.39
N LEU A 401 2.87 -10.76 12.09
CA LEU A 401 4.32 -10.71 12.10
C LEU A 401 4.89 -10.85 10.67
N GLY A 402 4.31 -11.72 9.84
CA GLY A 402 4.80 -11.98 8.47
C GLY A 402 4.71 -10.80 7.50
N GLU A 403 3.86 -9.82 7.80
CA GLU A 403 3.69 -8.59 7.00
C GLU A 403 4.25 -7.35 7.69
N ALA A 404 4.65 -7.49 8.94
CA ALA A 404 5.12 -6.38 9.73
C ALA A 404 6.55 -6.00 9.38
N THR A 405 6.87 -4.72 9.42
CA THR A 405 8.26 -4.28 9.54
C THR A 405 8.71 -4.32 10.99
N ASP A 406 7.76 -4.14 11.91
CA ASP A 406 8.01 -4.10 13.34
C ASP A 406 6.74 -4.39 14.15
N VAL A 407 6.82 -5.33 15.09
CA VAL A 407 5.73 -5.72 16.00
C VAL A 407 6.15 -5.50 17.44
N LEU A 408 5.26 -4.91 18.23
CA LEU A 408 5.43 -4.85 19.69
C LEU A 408 4.98 -6.19 20.29
N LEU A 409 5.89 -6.82 21.01
CA LEU A 409 5.67 -8.01 21.81
C LEU A 409 5.92 -7.69 23.28
N ILE A 410 5.21 -8.36 24.17
CA ILE A 410 5.42 -8.30 25.62
C ILE A 410 5.64 -9.72 26.13
N ASP A 411 6.79 -9.93 26.74
CA ASP A 411 7.09 -11.16 27.46
C ASP A 411 6.43 -11.13 28.83
N GLU A 412 5.31 -11.84 28.98
CA GLU A 412 4.52 -11.88 30.22
C GLU A 412 5.29 -12.53 31.39
N SER A 413 6.35 -13.31 31.12
CA SER A 413 7.19 -13.86 32.20
C SER A 413 8.06 -12.78 32.86
N LEU A 414 8.32 -11.69 32.15
CA LEU A 414 9.10 -10.53 32.63
C LEU A 414 8.22 -9.33 32.96
N CYS A 415 6.97 -9.31 32.48
CA CYS A 415 6.07 -8.19 32.64
C CYS A 415 5.51 -8.11 34.07
N VAL A 416 5.69 -6.97 34.71
CA VAL A 416 5.19 -6.72 36.08
C VAL A 416 3.87 -5.95 36.11
N GLY A 417 3.22 -5.70 34.98
CA GLY A 417 1.93 -5.03 34.89
C GLY A 417 1.91 -3.56 35.33
N CYS A 418 3.02 -2.83 35.19
CA CYS A 418 3.18 -1.46 35.67
C CYS A 418 2.56 -0.38 34.74
N ASP A 419 2.16 -0.73 33.54
CA ASP A 419 1.58 0.13 32.48
C ASP A 419 2.47 1.31 32.04
N ASN A 420 3.76 1.28 32.38
CA ASN A 420 4.69 2.33 31.98
C ASN A 420 4.82 2.47 30.47
N CYS A 421 4.64 1.39 29.71
CA CYS A 421 4.63 1.42 28.24
C CYS A 421 3.48 2.26 27.68
N GLU A 422 2.26 2.15 28.24
CA GLU A 422 1.11 2.97 27.84
C GLU A 422 1.23 4.41 28.31
N LYS A 423 1.65 4.60 29.57
CA LYS A 423 1.86 5.94 30.14
C LYS A 423 2.91 6.73 29.36
N ALA A 424 4.02 6.10 29.00
CA ALA A 424 5.05 6.72 28.16
C ALA A 424 4.56 7.00 26.74
N CYS A 425 3.78 6.09 26.15
CA CYS A 425 3.15 6.32 24.87
C CYS A 425 2.19 7.52 24.92
N ALA A 426 1.33 7.59 25.92
CA ALA A 426 0.41 8.72 26.11
C ALA A 426 1.16 10.05 26.35
N ALA A 427 2.21 10.04 27.16
CA ALA A 427 3.02 11.23 27.42
C ALA A 427 3.70 11.79 26.17
N THR A 428 4.13 10.90 25.26
CA THR A 428 4.74 11.29 23.98
C THR A 428 3.72 11.81 22.97
N HIS A 429 2.43 11.42 23.11
CA HIS A 429 1.37 11.70 22.16
C HIS A 429 0.22 12.50 22.77
N GLU A 430 0.54 13.62 23.40
CA GLU A 430 -0.43 14.60 23.90
C GLU A 430 -1.52 14.01 24.81
N GLY A 431 -1.15 12.98 25.59
CA GLY A 431 -2.03 12.31 26.54
C GLY A 431 -2.86 11.15 25.99
N THR A 432 -2.71 10.82 24.69
CA THR A 432 -3.43 9.69 24.07
C THR A 432 -2.48 8.53 23.79
N SER A 433 -2.65 7.40 24.49
CA SER A 433 -1.90 6.18 24.15
C SER A 433 -2.30 5.66 22.78
N ARG A 434 -1.30 5.30 21.97
CA ARG A 434 -1.45 4.61 20.68
C ARG A 434 -1.16 3.12 20.81
N LEU A 435 -1.17 2.63 22.04
CA LEU A 435 -0.95 1.27 22.47
C LEU A 435 -2.02 0.93 23.51
N ASP A 436 -2.65 -0.22 23.38
CA ASP A 436 -3.45 -0.86 24.42
C ASP A 436 -2.72 -2.16 24.82
N ARG A 437 -2.11 -2.13 26.02
CA ARG A 437 -1.32 -3.24 26.55
C ARG A 437 -2.18 -4.43 26.93
N ALA A 438 -3.35 -4.17 27.47
CA ALA A 438 -4.24 -5.22 27.97
C ALA A 438 -5.00 -5.92 26.85
N ALA A 439 -5.22 -5.24 25.72
CA ALA A 439 -5.89 -5.80 24.57
C ALA A 439 -4.94 -6.58 23.67
N GLY A 440 -5.45 -7.65 23.06
CA GLY A 440 -4.72 -8.51 22.17
C GLY A 440 -4.54 -9.92 22.73
N PRO A 441 -4.13 -10.87 21.89
CA PRO A 441 -4.00 -12.25 22.28
C PRO A 441 -2.63 -12.57 22.92
N THR A 442 -2.62 -13.60 23.75
CA THR A 442 -1.44 -14.17 24.37
C THR A 442 -1.31 -15.63 23.98
N PHE A 443 -0.09 -16.09 23.69
CA PHE A 443 0.24 -17.48 23.50
C PHE A 443 1.51 -17.81 24.29
N ALA A 444 1.44 -18.84 25.13
CA ALA A 444 2.44 -19.15 26.15
C ALA A 444 2.74 -17.90 27.02
N HIS A 445 3.94 -17.36 26.94
CA HIS A 445 4.35 -16.14 27.66
C HIS A 445 4.49 -14.92 26.75
N ILE A 446 4.15 -15.03 25.46
CA ILE A 446 4.26 -13.91 24.52
C ILE A 446 2.86 -13.30 24.29
N HIS A 447 2.73 -12.06 24.69
CA HIS A 447 1.55 -11.22 24.46
C HIS A 447 1.76 -10.26 23.28
N VAL A 448 0.76 -10.14 22.41
CA VAL A 448 0.79 -9.24 21.26
C VAL A 448 -0.23 -8.12 21.47
N PRO A 449 0.15 -7.00 22.07
CA PRO A 449 -0.76 -5.91 22.40
C PRO A 449 -1.33 -5.25 21.14
N THR A 450 -2.46 -4.53 21.31
CA THR A 450 -3.02 -3.73 20.23
C THR A 450 -2.12 -2.55 19.91
N SER A 451 -1.30 -2.69 18.88
CA SER A 451 -0.35 -1.70 18.41
C SER A 451 -0.13 -1.88 16.89
N CYS A 452 0.25 -0.81 16.20
CA CYS A 452 0.50 -0.89 14.74
C CYS A 452 1.62 -1.86 14.41
N ARG A 453 1.43 -2.64 13.34
CA ARG A 453 2.41 -3.60 12.79
C ARG A 453 3.35 -2.97 11.76
N HIS A 454 3.12 -1.72 11.37
CA HIS A 454 3.87 -1.03 10.32
C HIS A 454 4.07 -1.90 9.07
N CYS A 455 2.96 -2.50 8.56
CA CYS A 455 2.96 -3.54 7.54
C CYS A 455 3.79 -3.16 6.31
N GLU A 456 4.51 -4.12 5.71
CA GLU A 456 5.22 -3.94 4.43
C GLU A 456 4.28 -3.49 3.30
N ASN A 457 3.04 -4.00 3.30
CA ASN A 457 1.98 -3.57 2.40
C ASN A 457 0.82 -2.99 3.22
N PRO A 458 0.86 -1.69 3.58
CA PRO A 458 -0.10 -1.11 4.52
C PRO A 458 -1.47 -0.95 3.87
N HIS A 459 -2.42 -1.80 4.25
CA HIS A 459 -3.81 -1.76 3.78
C HIS A 459 -4.50 -0.41 4.07
N CYS A 460 -4.09 0.25 5.15
CA CYS A 460 -4.62 1.56 5.54
C CYS A 460 -4.26 2.68 4.56
N MET A 461 -3.18 2.55 3.79
CA MET A 461 -2.76 3.57 2.81
C MET A 461 -3.54 3.50 1.50
N LYS A 462 -4.06 2.31 1.13
CA LYS A 462 -4.59 2.05 -0.23
C LYS A 462 -5.75 2.98 -0.59
N ASP A 463 -6.65 3.23 0.36
CA ASP A 463 -7.89 3.95 0.14
C ASP A 463 -7.95 5.24 0.97
N CYS A 464 -6.82 5.90 1.19
CA CYS A 464 -6.78 7.18 1.88
C CYS A 464 -7.03 8.32 0.88
N PRO A 465 -8.21 8.99 0.89
CA PRO A 465 -8.54 9.98 -0.14
C PRO A 465 -7.60 11.20 -0.16
N PRO A 466 -7.17 11.76 0.99
CA PRO A 466 -6.23 12.87 1.01
C PRO A 466 -4.77 12.43 0.94
N ASP A 467 -4.49 11.12 0.78
CA ASP A 467 -3.14 10.54 0.86
C ASP A 467 -2.39 10.95 2.14
N ALA A 468 -3.13 10.93 3.28
CA ALA A 468 -2.60 11.38 4.57
C ALA A 468 -1.77 10.33 5.30
N ILE A 469 -1.71 9.09 4.80
CA ILE A 469 -0.94 8.02 5.42
C ILE A 469 0.36 7.85 4.65
N HIS A 470 1.45 8.09 5.35
CA HIS A 470 2.79 8.06 4.79
C HIS A 470 3.64 6.98 5.44
N ARG A 471 4.76 6.67 4.84
CA ARG A 471 5.78 5.80 5.39
C ARG A 471 7.13 6.50 5.38
N ASP A 472 7.85 6.42 6.48
CA ASP A 472 9.18 6.97 6.62
C ASP A 472 10.25 6.01 6.07
N ALA A 473 11.46 6.50 5.85
CA ALA A 473 12.60 5.74 5.34
C ALA A 473 12.93 4.50 6.20
N ASN A 474 12.70 4.59 7.50
CA ASN A 474 12.90 3.47 8.45
C ASN A 474 11.76 2.44 8.44
N GLY A 475 10.69 2.69 7.69
CA GLY A 475 9.56 1.78 7.57
C GLY A 475 8.36 2.10 8.44
N GLU A 476 8.41 3.14 9.26
CA GLU A 476 7.28 3.57 10.08
C GLU A 476 6.15 4.12 9.22
N VAL A 477 4.96 3.56 9.41
CA VAL A 477 3.74 4.09 8.80
C VAL A 477 3.13 5.09 9.78
N TYR A 478 2.84 6.31 9.33
CA TYR A 478 2.26 7.36 10.15
C TYR A 478 1.13 8.10 9.44
N ILE A 479 0.37 8.90 10.19
CA ILE A 479 -0.74 9.70 9.67
C ILE A 479 -0.36 11.17 9.75
N GLY A 480 -0.38 11.85 8.60
CA GLY A 480 -0.08 13.28 8.48
C GLY A 480 -1.25 14.20 8.85
N ASP A 481 -0.95 15.50 8.94
CA ASP A 481 -1.90 16.53 9.37
C ASP A 481 -3.05 16.79 8.39
N ASN A 482 -2.89 16.38 7.12
CA ASN A 482 -3.92 16.46 6.09
C ASN A 482 -5.01 15.37 6.21
N CYS A 483 -5.03 14.59 7.32
CA CYS A 483 -6.08 13.60 7.58
C CYS A 483 -7.44 14.28 7.76
N ILE A 484 -8.43 13.86 6.96
CA ILE A 484 -9.80 14.39 6.97
C ILE A 484 -10.76 13.59 7.84
N GLY A 485 -10.29 12.53 8.51
CA GLY A 485 -11.10 11.72 9.43
C GLY A 485 -12.17 10.84 8.75
N CYS A 486 -11.97 10.38 7.53
CA CYS A 486 -12.97 9.58 6.79
C CYS A 486 -13.15 8.14 7.32
N GLY A 487 -12.23 7.62 8.14
CA GLY A 487 -12.30 6.29 8.75
C GLY A 487 -11.97 5.12 7.80
N ASN A 488 -11.59 5.34 6.54
CA ASN A 488 -11.25 4.26 5.62
C ASN A 488 -10.10 3.40 6.14
N CYS A 489 -9.06 4.03 6.69
CA CYS A 489 -7.91 3.35 7.25
C CYS A 489 -8.24 2.47 8.46
N GLU A 490 -9.19 2.88 9.31
CA GLU A 490 -9.68 2.09 10.44
C GLU A 490 -10.39 0.82 9.94
N ARG A 491 -11.28 0.95 8.94
CA ARG A 491 -11.99 -0.19 8.34
C ARG A 491 -11.07 -1.14 7.57
N ASN A 492 -10.02 -0.62 6.95
CA ASN A 492 -9.10 -1.40 6.13
C ASN A 492 -7.97 -2.05 6.95
N CYS A 493 -7.83 -1.71 8.23
CA CYS A 493 -6.79 -2.30 9.07
C CYS A 493 -7.21 -3.72 9.51
N PRO A 494 -6.53 -4.80 9.07
CA PRO A 494 -6.90 -6.15 9.44
C PRO A 494 -6.63 -6.47 10.92
N TYR A 495 -5.86 -5.61 11.60
CA TYR A 495 -5.45 -5.79 13.00
C TYR A 495 -6.21 -4.88 13.97
N GLY A 496 -7.15 -4.05 13.49
CA GLY A 496 -7.97 -3.16 14.33
C GLY A 496 -7.17 -2.15 15.17
N VAL A 497 -5.99 -1.73 14.72
CA VAL A 497 -5.06 -0.89 15.52
C VAL A 497 -5.14 0.60 15.18
N ILE A 498 -6.11 1.00 14.37
CA ILE A 498 -6.35 2.39 14.00
C ILE A 498 -7.68 2.81 14.60
N HIS A 499 -7.71 3.94 15.31
CA HIS A 499 -8.91 4.46 15.96
C HIS A 499 -9.16 5.90 15.53
N MET A 500 -10.45 6.30 15.52
CA MET A 500 -10.84 7.67 15.25
C MET A 500 -10.96 8.44 16.55
N ALA A 501 -10.04 9.37 16.82
CA ALA A 501 -10.01 10.21 18.02
C ALA A 501 -10.18 11.70 17.68
N ALA A 502 -10.81 12.44 18.57
CA ALA A 502 -10.77 13.89 18.52
C ALA A 502 -9.36 14.36 18.95
N PRO A 503 -8.76 15.38 18.30
CA PRO A 503 -7.50 15.95 18.76
C PRO A 503 -7.64 16.45 20.20
N PRO A 504 -6.58 16.32 21.03
CA PRO A 504 -6.61 16.79 22.40
C PRO A 504 -6.87 18.29 22.43
N GLN A 505 -7.82 18.70 23.26
CA GLN A 505 -8.13 20.13 23.43
C GLN A 505 -7.00 20.80 24.21
N PRO A 506 -6.52 21.98 23.77
CA PRO A 506 -5.52 22.72 24.51
C PRO A 506 -6.01 22.98 25.94
N GLN A 507 -5.25 22.50 26.92
CA GLN A 507 -5.60 22.73 28.31
C GLN A 507 -5.60 24.23 28.61
N PRO A 508 -6.64 24.77 29.26
CA PRO A 508 -6.68 26.18 29.58
C PRO A 508 -5.49 26.53 30.49
N SER A 509 -4.81 27.64 30.13
CA SER A 509 -3.62 28.11 30.88
C SER A 509 -3.92 28.20 32.38
N LEU A 510 -2.92 27.95 33.23
CA LEU A 510 -2.98 28.03 34.68
C LEU A 510 -3.65 29.33 35.17
N TRP A 511 -3.43 30.45 34.50
CA TRP A 511 -4.06 31.75 34.79
C TRP A 511 -5.58 31.78 34.54
N ARG A 512 -6.06 31.07 33.53
CA ARG A 512 -7.51 30.93 33.29
C ARG A 512 -8.19 30.02 34.33
N ARG A 513 -7.45 29.02 34.86
CA ARG A 513 -7.94 28.16 35.98
C ARG A 513 -8.04 28.94 37.28
N LEU A 514 -7.10 29.80 37.58
CA LEU A 514 -7.08 30.63 38.79
C LEU A 514 -8.13 31.74 38.75
N LEU A 515 -8.42 32.35 37.59
CA LEU A 515 -9.35 33.45 37.45
C LEU A 515 -10.83 33.02 37.33
N ARG A 516 -11.15 31.77 37.00
CA ARG A 516 -12.55 31.29 36.87
C ARG A 516 -13.03 30.33 37.97
N GLY A 517 -12.27 30.16 39.08
CA GLY A 517 -12.71 29.47 40.29
C GLY A 517 -13.43 28.14 40.06
N GLY A 518 -12.67 27.09 39.75
CA GLY A 518 -13.19 25.71 39.67
C GLY A 518 -12.94 25.06 38.32
N ALA A 519 -12.46 23.80 38.33
CA ALA A 519 -12.35 22.99 37.15
C ALA A 519 -13.76 22.71 36.61
N PRO A 520 -14.05 22.93 35.32
CA PRO A 520 -15.31 22.48 34.75
C PRO A 520 -15.38 20.95 34.86
N THR A 521 -16.45 20.44 35.46
CA THR A 521 -16.75 19.01 35.40
C THR A 521 -16.93 18.61 33.95
N ALA A 522 -16.58 17.36 33.57
CA ALA A 522 -16.71 16.85 32.21
C ALA A 522 -18.10 17.10 31.59
N ALA A 523 -19.16 17.26 32.44
CA ALA A 523 -20.50 17.64 32.03
C ALA A 523 -20.65 19.11 31.62
N ALA A 524 -19.87 20.04 32.17
CA ALA A 524 -19.91 21.45 31.77
C ALA A 524 -19.16 21.73 30.44
N ALA A 525 -18.14 20.93 30.11
CA ALA A 525 -17.43 21.00 28.82
C ALA A 525 -18.29 20.50 27.65
N MET A 526 -19.31 19.67 27.92
CA MET A 526 -20.29 19.21 26.93
C MET A 526 -21.45 20.20 26.69
N ALA A 527 -21.64 21.19 27.55
CA ALA A 527 -22.77 22.12 27.50
C ALA A 527 -22.45 23.44 26.75
N GLU A 528 -21.19 23.82 26.61
CA GLU A 528 -20.79 24.97 25.78
C GLU A 528 -20.52 24.49 24.37
N GLY A 529 -21.51 24.58 23.49
CA GLY A 529 -21.61 24.24 22.07
C GLY A 529 -20.30 23.99 21.37
N GLY A 530 -19.76 22.80 21.51
CA GLY A 530 -18.59 22.37 20.77
C GLY A 530 -18.94 22.23 19.30
N ALA A 531 -18.36 23.06 18.45
CA ALA A 531 -18.19 22.71 17.05
C ALA A 531 -17.61 21.29 17.01
N ASP A 532 -18.23 20.40 16.26
CA ASP A 532 -17.82 18.99 16.07
C ASP A 532 -16.35 18.98 15.65
N VAL A 533 -15.45 18.77 16.61
CA VAL A 533 -14.02 18.72 16.33
C VAL A 533 -13.79 17.51 15.44
N PRO A 534 -13.32 17.67 14.20
CA PRO A 534 -13.22 16.55 13.28
C PRO A 534 -12.28 15.50 13.87
N LYS A 535 -12.81 14.28 14.06
CA LYS A 535 -12.01 13.15 14.49
C LYS A 535 -10.92 12.88 13.44
N ARG A 536 -9.73 12.56 13.90
CA ARG A 536 -8.62 12.12 13.06
C ARG A 536 -8.27 10.67 13.37
N ALA A 537 -7.74 9.98 12.39
CA ALA A 537 -7.24 8.64 12.61
C ALA A 537 -5.97 8.68 13.48
N VAL A 538 -5.91 7.80 14.47
CA VAL A 538 -4.79 7.67 15.41
C VAL A 538 -4.28 6.25 15.40
N LYS A 539 -2.97 6.07 15.35
CA LYS A 539 -2.26 4.79 15.44
C LYS A 539 -0.82 5.02 15.89
N CYS A 540 -0.15 3.97 16.33
CA CYS A 540 1.30 4.02 16.61
C CYS A 540 2.09 4.48 15.39
N ASP A 541 3.05 5.38 15.60
CA ASP A 541 3.98 5.94 14.61
C ASP A 541 5.45 5.65 14.95
N MET A 542 5.71 4.71 15.86
CA MET A 542 7.05 4.34 16.38
C MET A 542 7.76 5.48 17.12
N CYS A 543 7.03 6.53 17.52
CA CYS A 543 7.61 7.76 18.09
C CYS A 543 8.69 8.36 17.19
N ARG A 544 8.41 8.46 15.89
CA ARG A 544 9.33 8.86 14.81
C ARG A 544 10.09 10.18 15.09
N ASP A 545 9.43 11.11 15.81
CA ASP A 545 9.98 12.41 16.13
C ASP A 545 10.77 12.41 17.46
N LEU A 546 11.02 11.22 18.05
CA LEU A 546 11.67 11.07 19.33
C LEU A 546 13.02 10.35 19.18
N ASP A 547 14.10 11.02 19.54
CA ASP A 547 15.42 10.43 19.56
C ASP A 547 15.49 9.23 20.55
N GLY A 548 16.12 8.14 20.13
CA GLY A 548 16.33 6.95 20.96
C GLY A 548 15.24 5.89 20.88
N GLY A 549 14.29 6.00 19.92
CA GLY A 549 13.31 4.96 19.59
C GLY A 549 12.03 4.97 20.45
N PRO A 550 11.18 3.93 20.33
CA PRO A 550 9.83 3.92 20.87
C PRO A 550 9.78 4.08 22.38
N ALA A 551 8.99 5.05 22.87
CA ALA A 551 8.84 5.37 24.28
C ALA A 551 8.34 4.18 25.12
N CYS A 552 7.44 3.35 24.57
CA CYS A 552 6.90 2.15 25.23
C CYS A 552 7.98 1.12 25.58
N VAL A 553 8.98 0.92 24.71
CA VAL A 553 10.09 -0.02 24.94
C VAL A 553 11.06 0.55 25.97
N ARG A 554 11.43 1.84 25.82
CA ARG A 554 12.37 2.49 26.74
C ARG A 554 11.85 2.64 28.18
N ALA A 555 10.53 2.77 28.33
CA ALA A 555 9.92 2.92 29.64
C ALA A 555 9.68 1.59 30.36
N CYS A 556 9.92 0.45 29.72
CA CYS A 556 9.75 -0.85 30.32
C CYS A 556 10.91 -1.17 31.28
N PRO A 557 10.66 -1.25 32.61
CA PRO A 557 11.74 -1.41 33.59
C PRO A 557 12.38 -2.81 33.57
N THR A 558 11.66 -3.81 33.08
CA THR A 558 12.11 -5.22 33.03
C THR A 558 12.59 -5.65 31.65
N GLY A 559 12.44 -4.77 30.63
CA GLY A 559 12.73 -5.14 29.24
C GLY A 559 11.72 -6.12 28.64
N ALA A 560 10.56 -6.33 29.27
CA ALA A 560 9.51 -7.21 28.76
C ALA A 560 8.91 -6.73 27.44
N ALA A 561 8.85 -5.41 27.22
CA ALA A 561 8.32 -4.82 25.98
C ALA A 561 9.43 -4.76 24.92
N LEU A 562 9.23 -5.49 23.82
CA LEU A 562 10.21 -5.63 22.74
C LEU A 562 9.56 -5.26 21.40
N ARG A 563 10.29 -4.52 20.56
CA ARG A 563 9.97 -4.33 19.15
C ARG A 563 10.82 -5.26 18.30
N VAL A 564 10.18 -6.08 17.49
CA VAL A 564 10.86 -7.11 16.70
C VAL A 564 10.39 -7.08 15.24
N SER A 565 11.36 -7.17 14.33
CA SER A 565 11.09 -7.49 12.94
C SER A 565 10.96 -9.01 12.76
N PRO A 566 10.32 -9.51 11.68
CA PRO A 566 10.22 -10.93 11.41
C PRO A 566 11.59 -11.64 11.40
N ALA A 567 12.61 -11.02 10.79
CA ALA A 567 13.96 -11.57 10.74
C ALA A 567 14.60 -11.70 12.13
N ARG A 568 14.52 -10.63 12.93
CA ARG A 568 15.08 -10.63 14.29
C ARG A 568 14.36 -11.62 15.22
N PHE A 569 13.05 -11.83 15.00
CA PHE A 569 12.29 -12.80 15.78
C PHE A 569 12.78 -14.24 15.53
N VAL A 570 13.04 -14.60 14.27
CA VAL A 570 13.61 -15.91 13.91
C VAL A 570 14.99 -16.10 14.51
N GLU A 571 15.83 -15.05 14.52
CA GLU A 571 17.13 -15.08 15.19
C GLU A 571 17.02 -15.31 16.70
N LEU A 572 16.08 -14.65 17.38
CA LEU A 572 15.83 -14.82 18.81
C LEU A 572 15.37 -16.24 19.15
N LEU A 573 14.50 -16.84 18.35
CA LEU A 573 14.08 -18.24 18.51
C LEU A 573 15.26 -19.20 18.36
N ASN A 574 16.13 -18.99 17.39
CA ASN A 574 17.31 -19.82 17.16
C ASN A 574 18.35 -19.67 18.27
N GLN A 575 18.43 -18.54 18.95
CA GLN A 575 19.32 -18.30 20.08
C GLN A 575 18.78 -18.92 21.37
N SER A 576 17.49 -18.85 21.64
CA SER A 576 16.87 -19.45 22.83
C SER A 576 16.87 -20.97 22.80
N GLY A 577 16.82 -21.59 21.60
CA GLY A 577 16.98 -23.05 21.43
C GLY A 577 18.42 -23.58 21.65
N ARG A 578 19.42 -22.69 21.78
CA ARG A 578 20.81 -23.09 22.09
C ARG A 578 21.18 -23.02 23.58
N SER A 579 20.29 -22.48 24.39
CA SER A 579 20.49 -22.30 25.85
C SER A 579 19.65 -23.22 26.74
N ALA A 580 18.97 -24.24 26.14
CA ALA A 580 18.21 -25.26 26.87
C ALA A 580 18.92 -26.62 26.86
#